data_0d3bc3338932516b8129713e0771b12e
#
_entry.id   0d3bc3338932516b8129713e0771b12e
#
_cell.length_a   1.000
_cell.length_b   1.000
_cell.length_c   1.000
_cell.angle_alpha   90.00
_cell.angle_beta   90.00
_cell.angle_gamma   90.00
#
_symmetry.space_group_name_H-M   'P 1'
#
loop_
_entity.id
_entity.type
_entity.pdbx_description
1 polymer ?
#
loop_
_entity_poly.entity_id
_entity_poly.type
_entity_poly.pdbx_seq_one_letter_code
_entity_poly.pdbx_strand_id
1 'polypeptide(L)'
;MSWLGDTVFSIREAATKNLKKLTEVFGVEWASDAIIPKVTAMGKHPNYLYRMTTCFAISVCVSLEIHLVVAVTKPLQTLAPAINLEVIEKSILPMMDKLVSDDIPNIRFNVAKSYAILIDILKRLPAEGTILDLEKSGQSLQPSSAGQHLIQHQILPNLEKLQQDEDVDVRYFATTAAHSIGDAMATSP
;
A
#
# COMPACT_ATOMS: atom_id res chain seq x y z
N MET A 1 6.75 4.60 19.82
CA MET A 1 7.07 4.75 18.38
C MET A 1 8.55 5.08 18.09
N SER A 2 9.37 5.37 19.12
CA SER A 2 10.82 5.64 18.96
C SER A 2 11.58 4.48 18.27
N TRP A 3 11.17 3.25 18.49
CA TRP A 3 11.81 2.05 17.91
C TRP A 3 11.75 1.97 16.37
N LEU A 4 10.79 2.62 15.73
CA LEU A 4 10.74 2.69 14.27
C LEU A 4 11.88 3.51 13.66
N GLY A 5 12.49 4.41 14.45
CA GLY A 5 13.64 5.22 14.06
C GLY A 5 14.97 4.74 14.67
N ASP A 6 15.01 3.54 15.25
CA ASP A 6 16.24 3.01 15.86
C ASP A 6 17.36 2.84 14.82
N THR A 7 18.60 3.03 15.26
CA THR A 7 19.79 2.83 14.41
C THR A 7 19.99 1.37 14.01
N VAL A 8 19.54 0.44 14.86
CA VAL A 8 19.66 -1.00 14.63
C VAL A 8 18.52 -1.51 13.78
N PHE A 9 18.83 -2.12 12.66
CA PHE A 9 17.84 -2.64 11.69
C PHE A 9 16.87 -3.65 12.31
N SER A 10 17.37 -4.61 13.11
CA SER A 10 16.53 -5.64 13.72
C SER A 10 15.49 -5.06 14.70
N ILE A 11 15.80 -3.94 15.36
CA ILE A 11 14.85 -3.23 16.22
C ILE A 11 13.73 -2.59 15.37
N ARG A 12 14.09 -1.93 14.27
CA ARG A 12 13.08 -1.35 13.35
C ARG A 12 12.20 -2.43 12.73
N GLU A 13 12.78 -3.54 12.31
CA GLU A 13 12.04 -4.69 11.77
C GLU A 13 11.06 -5.27 12.80
N ALA A 14 11.52 -5.50 14.03
CA ALA A 14 10.67 -5.98 15.11
C ALA A 14 9.54 -4.98 15.44
N ALA A 15 9.85 -3.67 15.46
CA ALA A 15 8.85 -2.63 15.65
C ALA A 15 7.79 -2.66 14.55
N THR A 16 8.20 -2.80 13.29
CA THR A 16 7.28 -2.90 12.15
C THR A 16 6.41 -4.15 12.24
N LYS A 17 6.97 -5.31 12.61
CA LYS A 17 6.20 -6.55 12.86
C LYS A 17 5.20 -6.39 14.02
N ASN A 18 5.55 -5.61 15.04
CA ASN A 18 4.64 -5.31 16.14
C ASN A 18 3.49 -4.38 15.72
N LEU A 19 3.73 -3.43 14.81
CA LEU A 19 2.64 -2.64 14.22
C LEU A 19 1.60 -3.56 13.58
N LYS A 20 2.06 -4.58 12.86
CA LYS A 20 1.19 -5.61 12.30
C LYS A 20 0.28 -6.22 13.37
N LYS A 21 0.85 -6.78 14.42
CA LYS A 21 0.09 -7.41 15.50
C LYS A 21 -0.87 -6.44 16.20
N LEU A 22 -0.45 -5.19 16.39
CA LEU A 22 -1.32 -4.18 17.00
C LEU A 22 -2.52 -3.86 16.12
N THR A 23 -2.32 -3.75 14.80
CA THR A 23 -3.43 -3.53 13.86
C THR A 23 -4.38 -4.73 13.83
N GLU A 24 -3.86 -5.96 13.89
CA GLU A 24 -4.68 -7.19 14.00
C GLU A 24 -5.55 -7.21 15.27
N VAL A 25 -5.05 -6.67 16.39
CA VAL A 25 -5.74 -6.67 17.68
C VAL A 25 -6.71 -5.50 17.82
N PHE A 26 -6.29 -4.28 17.46
CA PHE A 26 -7.05 -3.04 17.67
C PHE A 26 -7.90 -2.61 16.48
N GLY A 27 -7.70 -3.27 15.33
CA GLY A 27 -8.44 -2.97 14.11
C GLY A 27 -7.84 -1.82 13.29
N VAL A 28 -8.43 -1.63 12.11
CA VAL A 28 -7.91 -0.75 11.08
C VAL A 28 -8.23 0.72 11.36
N GLU A 29 -9.40 1.01 11.92
CA GLU A 29 -9.76 2.38 12.34
C GLU A 29 -8.72 2.93 13.32
N TRP A 30 -8.36 2.12 14.33
CA TRP A 30 -7.30 2.49 15.25
C TRP A 30 -5.95 2.70 14.53
N ALA A 31 -5.60 1.84 13.57
CA ALA A 31 -4.35 1.97 12.82
C ALA A 31 -4.36 3.26 11.97
N SER A 32 -5.48 3.57 11.33
CA SER A 32 -5.67 4.79 10.54
C SER A 32 -5.46 6.05 11.38
N ASP A 33 -5.99 6.07 12.59
CA ASP A 33 -5.93 7.23 13.47
C ASP A 33 -4.60 7.32 14.25
N ALA A 34 -4.09 6.19 14.73
CA ALA A 34 -2.95 6.17 15.63
C ALA A 34 -1.60 5.92 14.94
N ILE A 35 -1.57 5.13 13.86
CA ILE A 35 -0.34 4.70 13.19
C ILE A 35 -0.06 5.53 11.94
N ILE A 36 -1.00 5.63 11.00
CA ILE A 36 -0.80 6.25 9.69
C ILE A 36 -0.26 7.69 9.79
N PRO A 37 -0.80 8.59 10.64
CA PRO A 37 -0.27 9.95 10.74
C PRO A 37 1.19 10.00 11.21
N LYS A 38 1.60 9.09 12.09
CA LYS A 38 2.97 9.02 12.60
C LYS A 38 3.93 8.44 11.57
N VAL A 39 3.50 7.42 10.85
CA VAL A 39 4.30 6.80 9.78
C VAL A 39 4.49 7.78 8.62
N THR A 40 3.44 8.48 8.19
CA THR A 40 3.54 9.49 7.12
C THR A 40 4.41 10.68 7.52
N ALA A 41 4.39 11.09 8.79
CA ALA A 41 5.29 12.12 9.30
C ALA A 41 6.77 11.71 9.21
N MET A 42 7.08 10.43 9.46
CA MET A 42 8.45 9.89 9.34
C MET A 42 8.97 9.92 7.89
N GLY A 43 8.10 9.86 6.88
CA GLY A 43 8.47 9.99 5.47
C GLY A 43 9.08 11.33 5.08
N LYS A 44 8.97 12.34 5.93
CA LYS A 44 9.56 13.68 5.75
C LYS A 44 10.82 13.90 6.59
N HIS A 45 11.26 12.90 7.33
CA HIS A 45 12.36 13.05 8.29
C HIS A 45 13.70 13.21 7.56
N PRO A 46 14.61 14.12 7.98
CA PRO A 46 15.91 14.32 7.34
C PRO A 46 16.78 13.05 7.38
N ASN A 47 16.70 12.25 8.44
CA ASN A 47 17.41 11.00 8.52
C ASN A 47 16.72 9.92 7.64
N TYR A 48 17.46 9.38 6.68
CA TYR A 48 16.99 8.37 5.72
C TYR A 48 16.46 7.08 6.37
N LEU A 49 16.96 6.70 7.56
CA LEU A 49 16.48 5.51 8.28
C LEU A 49 14.99 5.60 8.63
N TYR A 50 14.50 6.80 8.99
CA TYR A 50 13.09 7.02 9.25
C TYR A 50 12.28 6.94 7.95
N ARG A 51 12.77 7.56 6.85
CA ARG A 51 12.10 7.50 5.55
C ARG A 51 12.03 6.07 5.01
N MET A 52 13.12 5.29 5.16
CA MET A 52 13.12 3.87 4.78
C MET A 52 12.14 3.04 5.63
N THR A 53 12.10 3.26 6.94
CA THR A 53 11.17 2.56 7.83
C THR A 53 9.72 2.90 7.49
N THR A 54 9.46 4.12 6.98
CA THR A 54 8.13 4.51 6.48
C THR A 54 7.67 3.59 5.34
N CYS A 55 8.52 3.31 4.35
CA CYS A 55 8.19 2.39 3.26
C CYS A 55 7.85 0.99 3.79
N PHE A 56 8.63 0.46 4.72
CA PHE A 56 8.36 -0.85 5.34
C PHE A 56 7.07 -0.85 6.15
N ALA A 57 6.82 0.19 6.95
CA ALA A 57 5.62 0.28 7.77
C ALA A 57 4.35 0.36 6.90
N ILE A 58 4.39 1.11 5.79
CA ILE A 58 3.29 1.17 4.83
C ILE A 58 3.06 -0.18 4.20
N SER A 59 4.11 -0.83 3.67
CA SER A 59 3.98 -2.17 3.06
C SER A 59 3.36 -3.17 4.03
N VAL A 60 3.70 -3.09 5.31
CA VAL A 60 3.13 -3.97 6.35
C VAL A 60 1.68 -3.61 6.65
N CYS A 61 1.37 -2.33 6.90
CA CYS A 61 -0.01 -1.90 7.18
C CYS A 61 -0.94 -2.25 6.01
N VAL A 62 -0.48 -2.00 4.79
CA VAL A 62 -1.22 -2.26 3.56
C VAL A 62 -1.39 -3.77 3.30
N SER A 63 -0.36 -4.60 3.54
CA SER A 63 -0.45 -6.07 3.39
C SER A 63 -1.39 -6.72 4.42
N LEU A 64 -1.53 -6.13 5.60
CA LEU A 64 -2.44 -6.62 6.65
C LEU A 64 -3.89 -6.63 6.24
N GLU A 65 -4.27 -5.66 5.48
CA GLU A 65 -5.65 -5.46 5.06
C GLU A 65 -6.07 -6.49 4.02
N ILE A 66 -5.14 -6.96 3.17
CA ILE A 66 -5.42 -8.10 2.28
C ILE A 66 -5.76 -9.34 3.11
N HIS A 67 -5.01 -9.62 4.17
CA HIS A 67 -5.25 -10.80 5.00
C HIS A 67 -6.57 -10.70 5.80
N LEU A 68 -6.92 -9.51 6.29
CA LEU A 68 -8.20 -9.28 6.98
C LEU A 68 -9.38 -9.38 6.03
N VAL A 69 -9.31 -8.78 4.85
CA VAL A 69 -10.36 -8.89 3.82
C VAL A 69 -10.55 -10.35 3.40
N VAL A 70 -9.46 -11.10 3.14
CA VAL A 70 -9.54 -12.51 2.76
C VAL A 70 -10.02 -13.41 3.91
N ALA A 71 -9.68 -13.11 5.16
CA ALA A 71 -10.09 -13.90 6.32
C ALA A 71 -11.57 -13.66 6.71
N VAL A 72 -12.09 -12.47 6.50
CA VAL A 72 -13.46 -12.07 6.88
C VAL A 72 -14.50 -12.43 5.83
N THR A 73 -14.12 -12.67 4.57
CA THR A 73 -15.06 -13.05 3.50
C THR A 73 -15.69 -14.43 3.68
N LYS A 74 -15.32 -15.22 4.70
CA LYS A 74 -15.88 -16.55 4.92
C LYS A 74 -17.07 -16.67 5.89
N PRO A 75 -17.33 -15.81 6.89
CA PRO A 75 -18.64 -15.88 7.56
C PRO A 75 -19.37 -14.57 7.92
N LEU A 76 -18.86 -13.37 7.67
CA LEU A 76 -19.54 -12.15 8.14
C LEU A 76 -19.51 -11.03 7.08
N GLN A 77 -20.60 -10.95 6.32
CA GLN A 77 -20.87 -9.98 5.26
C GLN A 77 -21.19 -8.56 5.74
N THR A 78 -20.80 -8.19 6.95
CA THR A 78 -21.20 -6.91 7.57
C THR A 78 -20.06 -5.98 8.01
N LEU A 79 -18.80 -6.32 7.76
CA LEU A 79 -17.70 -5.42 8.07
C LEU A 79 -17.04 -4.92 6.77
N ALA A 80 -17.35 -3.67 6.46
CA ALA A 80 -16.86 -2.89 5.35
C ALA A 80 -15.34 -2.98 5.14
N PRO A 81 -14.84 -2.78 3.91
CA PRO A 81 -13.43 -2.83 3.57
C PRO A 81 -12.64 -1.88 4.45
N ALA A 82 -11.66 -2.44 5.10
CA ALA A 82 -10.96 -1.81 6.21
C ALA A 82 -9.94 -0.76 5.80
N ILE A 83 -9.50 -0.67 4.53
CA ILE A 83 -8.81 0.52 4.03
C ILE A 83 -9.83 1.50 3.50
N ASN A 84 -9.92 2.61 4.16
CA ASN A 84 -10.54 3.76 3.58
C ASN A 84 -9.69 4.22 2.39
N LEU A 85 -10.22 4.10 1.16
CA LEU A 85 -9.59 4.60 -0.07
C LEU A 85 -9.10 6.05 0.13
N GLU A 86 -9.82 6.80 0.96
CA GLU A 86 -9.48 8.15 1.39
C GLU A 86 -8.11 8.24 2.11
N VAL A 87 -7.75 7.26 2.93
CA VAL A 87 -6.44 7.21 3.60
C VAL A 87 -5.32 6.95 2.59
N ILE A 88 -5.55 6.06 1.62
CA ILE A 88 -4.59 5.83 0.53
C ILE A 88 -4.39 7.12 -0.26
N GLU A 89 -5.47 7.73 -0.72
CA GLU A 89 -5.43 8.90 -1.58
C GLU A 89 -4.90 10.15 -0.86
N LYS A 90 -5.35 10.41 0.37
CA LYS A 90 -5.00 11.65 1.08
C LYS A 90 -3.74 11.59 1.92
N SER A 91 -3.29 10.40 2.31
CA SER A 91 -2.16 10.25 3.23
C SER A 91 -1.01 9.44 2.65
N ILE A 92 -1.27 8.25 2.10
CA ILE A 92 -0.23 7.33 1.66
C ILE A 92 0.37 7.79 0.33
N LEU A 93 -0.44 7.98 -0.71
CA LEU A 93 0.05 8.37 -2.03
C LEU A 93 0.82 9.70 -2.02
N PRO A 94 0.33 10.80 -1.41
CA PRO A 94 1.08 12.05 -1.38
C PRO A 94 2.42 11.97 -0.63
N MET A 95 2.55 11.05 0.30
CA MET A 95 3.81 10.80 0.98
C MET A 95 4.75 9.97 0.08
N MET A 96 4.24 8.94 -0.60
CA MET A 96 5.03 8.13 -1.53
C MET A 96 5.51 8.96 -2.72
N ASP A 97 4.70 9.87 -3.26
CA ASP A 97 5.08 10.79 -4.34
C ASP A 97 6.34 11.61 -4.01
N LYS A 98 6.52 11.97 -2.75
CA LYS A 98 7.74 12.66 -2.29
C LYS A 98 8.94 11.72 -2.26
N LEU A 99 8.74 10.48 -1.82
CA LEU A 99 9.81 9.48 -1.70
C LEU A 99 10.25 8.90 -3.06
N VAL A 100 9.44 9.01 -4.11
CA VAL A 100 9.83 8.69 -5.50
C VAL A 100 11.07 9.46 -5.95
N SER A 101 11.29 10.66 -5.43
CA SER A 101 12.43 11.53 -5.77
C SER A 101 13.45 11.62 -4.64
N ASP A 102 13.47 10.66 -3.72
CA ASP A 102 14.44 10.65 -2.62
C ASP A 102 15.87 10.46 -3.15
N ASP A 103 16.85 11.15 -2.54
CA ASP A 103 18.25 11.07 -2.92
C ASP A 103 18.84 9.65 -2.74
N ILE A 104 18.25 8.85 -1.85
CA ILE A 104 18.74 7.52 -1.51
C ILE A 104 18.07 6.46 -2.39
N PRO A 105 18.80 5.75 -3.27
CA PRO A 105 18.25 4.73 -4.17
C PRO A 105 17.46 3.64 -3.43
N ASN A 106 17.94 3.23 -2.27
CA ASN A 106 17.28 2.22 -1.46
C ASN A 106 15.88 2.65 -0.97
N ILE A 107 15.61 3.95 -0.83
CA ILE A 107 14.26 4.45 -0.55
C ILE A 107 13.42 4.37 -1.80
N ARG A 108 13.88 4.87 -2.95
CA ARG A 108 13.17 4.82 -4.24
C ARG A 108 12.79 3.39 -4.63
N PHE A 109 13.71 2.46 -4.48
CA PHE A 109 13.49 1.02 -4.68
C PHE A 109 12.39 0.46 -3.76
N ASN A 110 12.36 0.81 -2.46
CA ASN A 110 11.31 0.38 -1.56
C ASN A 110 9.95 1.05 -1.86
N VAL A 111 9.95 2.26 -2.40
CA VAL A 111 8.72 2.90 -2.93
C VAL A 111 8.15 2.09 -4.09
N ALA A 112 8.98 1.67 -5.05
CA ALA A 112 8.53 0.81 -6.16
C ALA A 112 7.90 -0.49 -5.66
N LYS A 113 8.49 -1.15 -4.67
CA LYS A 113 7.92 -2.35 -4.03
C LYS A 113 6.60 -2.07 -3.33
N SER A 114 6.50 -0.93 -2.65
CA SER A 114 5.26 -0.52 -1.98
C SER A 114 4.13 -0.24 -2.98
N TYR A 115 4.45 0.34 -4.14
CA TYR A 115 3.46 0.51 -5.22
C TYR A 115 2.94 -0.83 -5.75
N ALA A 116 3.79 -1.85 -5.90
CA ALA A 116 3.32 -3.18 -6.30
C ALA A 116 2.26 -3.74 -5.35
N ILE A 117 2.45 -3.58 -4.05
CA ILE A 117 1.49 -4.01 -3.02
C ILE A 117 0.20 -3.16 -3.10
N LEU A 118 0.32 -1.84 -3.25
CA LEU A 118 -0.84 -0.95 -3.38
C LEU A 118 -1.68 -1.27 -4.62
N ILE A 119 -1.04 -1.55 -5.76
CA ILE A 119 -1.73 -1.95 -7.00
C ILE A 119 -2.56 -3.21 -6.76
N ASP A 120 -1.98 -4.23 -6.13
CA ASP A 120 -2.69 -5.48 -5.83
C ASP A 120 -3.93 -5.25 -4.96
N ILE A 121 -3.84 -4.35 -3.99
CA ILE A 121 -4.97 -3.97 -3.12
C ILE A 121 -6.03 -3.19 -3.88
N LEU A 122 -5.63 -2.12 -4.58
CA LEU A 122 -6.55 -1.27 -5.31
C LEU A 122 -7.36 -2.04 -6.37
N LYS A 123 -6.75 -3.11 -6.95
CA LYS A 123 -7.44 -4.03 -7.85
C LYS A 123 -8.49 -4.91 -7.18
N ARG A 124 -8.29 -5.24 -5.91
CA ARG A 124 -9.19 -6.12 -5.15
C ARG A 124 -10.29 -5.38 -4.41
N LEU A 125 -10.21 -4.04 -4.32
CA LEU A 125 -11.26 -3.26 -3.70
C LEU A 125 -12.55 -3.37 -4.52
N PRO A 126 -13.67 -3.77 -3.89
CA PRO A 126 -14.96 -3.84 -4.59
C PRO A 126 -15.43 -2.44 -5.00
N ALA A 127 -16.14 -2.35 -6.09
CA ALA A 127 -16.85 -1.12 -6.44
C ALA A 127 -17.88 -0.78 -5.35
N GLU A 128 -17.97 0.50 -4.97
CA GLU A 128 -18.96 0.94 -3.98
C GLU A 128 -20.37 0.52 -4.40
N GLY A 129 -21.10 -0.14 -3.53
CA GLY A 129 -22.46 -0.63 -3.76
C GLY A 129 -22.58 -2.10 -4.16
N THR A 130 -21.50 -2.80 -4.50
CA THR A 130 -21.55 -4.15 -5.09
C THR A 130 -21.64 -5.29 -4.06
N ILE A 131 -21.39 -5.03 -2.77
CA ILE A 131 -21.40 -6.10 -1.74
C ILE A 131 -22.79 -6.71 -1.53
N LEU A 132 -23.83 -5.92 -1.69
CA LEU A 132 -25.23 -6.40 -1.55
C LEU A 132 -25.77 -7.10 -2.80
N ASP A 133 -25.21 -6.85 -3.98
CA ASP A 133 -25.68 -7.42 -5.24
C ASP A 133 -24.94 -8.73 -5.64
N LEU A 134 -23.78 -9.02 -5.05
CA LEU A 134 -22.98 -10.21 -5.34
C LEU A 134 -23.61 -11.53 -4.89
N GLU A 135 -24.48 -11.50 -3.86
CA GLU A 135 -25.24 -12.69 -3.47
C GLU A 135 -26.28 -13.12 -4.52
N LYS A 136 -26.67 -12.22 -5.41
CA LYS A 136 -27.75 -12.47 -6.37
C LYS A 136 -27.28 -12.86 -7.77
N SER A 137 -26.05 -12.53 -8.17
CA SER A 137 -25.68 -12.62 -9.59
C SER A 137 -24.56 -13.62 -9.94
N GLY A 138 -23.77 -14.14 -8.99
CA GLY A 138 -22.68 -15.07 -9.32
C GLY A 138 -21.59 -14.49 -10.22
N GLN A 139 -21.54 -13.17 -10.38
CA GLN A 139 -20.57 -12.49 -11.26
C GLN A 139 -19.26 -12.20 -10.53
N SER A 140 -18.14 -12.24 -11.26
CA SER A 140 -16.82 -11.87 -10.78
C SER A 140 -16.79 -10.40 -10.33
N LEU A 141 -16.11 -10.14 -9.20
CA LEU A 141 -15.86 -8.80 -8.67
C LEU A 141 -15.21 -7.90 -9.73
N GLN A 142 -15.93 -6.87 -10.17
CA GLN A 142 -15.32 -5.81 -10.98
C GLN A 142 -14.47 -4.91 -10.07
N PRO A 143 -13.24 -4.57 -10.48
CA PRO A 143 -12.40 -3.65 -9.72
C PRO A 143 -13.07 -2.28 -9.55
N SER A 144 -12.88 -1.65 -8.40
CA SER A 144 -13.38 -0.30 -8.14
C SER A 144 -12.85 0.69 -9.19
N SER A 145 -13.74 1.45 -9.82
CA SER A 145 -13.35 2.52 -10.75
C SER A 145 -12.42 3.55 -10.09
N ALA A 146 -12.62 3.83 -8.81
CA ALA A 146 -11.78 4.72 -8.03
C ALA A 146 -10.38 4.12 -7.81
N GLY A 147 -10.27 2.82 -7.51
CA GLY A 147 -8.97 2.13 -7.41
C GLY A 147 -8.21 2.16 -8.74
N GLN A 148 -8.90 1.89 -9.86
CA GLN A 148 -8.30 1.99 -11.19
C GLN A 148 -7.83 3.42 -11.52
N HIS A 149 -8.62 4.43 -11.16
CA HIS A 149 -8.25 5.82 -11.34
C HIS A 149 -6.96 6.19 -10.60
N LEU A 150 -6.81 5.77 -9.32
CA LEU A 150 -5.59 6.00 -8.55
C LEU A 150 -4.38 5.29 -9.16
N ILE A 151 -4.54 4.06 -9.64
CA ILE A 151 -3.46 3.32 -10.32
C ILE A 151 -3.01 4.08 -11.57
N GLN A 152 -3.93 4.50 -12.43
CA GLN A 152 -3.59 5.11 -13.71
C GLN A 152 -3.07 6.54 -13.58
N HIS A 153 -3.63 7.35 -12.67
CA HIS A 153 -3.33 8.77 -12.62
C HIS A 153 -2.31 9.17 -11.54
N GLN A 154 -2.05 8.32 -10.55
CA GLN A 154 -1.08 8.62 -9.49
C GLN A 154 0.07 7.60 -9.45
N ILE A 155 -0.21 6.30 -9.50
CA ILE A 155 0.83 5.29 -9.34
C ILE A 155 1.63 5.08 -10.63
N LEU A 156 0.97 4.91 -11.77
CA LEU A 156 1.64 4.62 -13.04
C LEU A 156 2.64 5.70 -13.45
N PRO A 157 2.34 7.02 -13.41
CA PRO A 157 3.33 8.04 -13.74
C PRO A 157 4.59 8.00 -12.87
N ASN A 158 4.42 7.68 -11.58
CA ASN A 158 5.54 7.52 -10.66
C ASN A 158 6.38 6.27 -10.98
N LEU A 159 5.74 5.17 -11.35
CA LEU A 159 6.46 3.96 -11.79
C LEU A 159 7.21 4.21 -13.10
N GLU A 160 6.62 4.90 -14.08
CA GLU A 160 7.28 5.30 -15.33
C GLU A 160 8.54 6.13 -15.06
N LYS A 161 8.48 7.06 -14.10
CA LYS A 161 9.64 7.82 -13.63
C LYS A 161 10.71 6.92 -13.04
N LEU A 162 10.33 6.00 -12.14
CA LEU A 162 11.26 5.06 -11.49
C LEU A 162 11.85 4.03 -12.46
N GLN A 163 11.17 3.70 -13.56
CA GLN A 163 11.71 2.86 -14.64
C GLN A 163 12.87 3.52 -15.39
N GLN A 164 13.01 4.84 -15.30
CA GLN A 164 14.12 5.62 -15.89
C GLN A 164 15.19 5.98 -14.83
N ASP A 165 15.12 5.42 -13.63
CA ASP A 165 16.07 5.70 -12.56
C ASP A 165 17.50 5.31 -12.93
N GLU A 166 18.49 6.00 -12.37
CA GLU A 166 19.90 5.67 -12.55
C GLU A 166 20.30 4.33 -11.91
N ASP A 167 19.60 3.94 -10.81
CA ASP A 167 19.85 2.70 -10.08
C ASP A 167 19.12 1.51 -10.73
N VAL A 168 19.84 0.40 -10.91
CA VAL A 168 19.33 -0.79 -11.60
C VAL A 168 18.24 -1.51 -10.80
N ASP A 169 18.34 -1.54 -9.48
CA ASP A 169 17.36 -2.20 -8.63
C ASP A 169 16.06 -1.40 -8.59
N VAL A 170 16.15 -0.07 -8.59
CA VAL A 170 14.98 0.81 -8.70
C VAL A 170 14.24 0.55 -10.01
N ARG A 171 14.95 0.52 -11.15
CA ARG A 171 14.34 0.22 -12.47
C ARG A 171 13.69 -1.16 -12.49
N TYR A 172 14.36 -2.16 -11.95
CA TYR A 172 13.85 -3.55 -11.92
C TYR A 172 12.53 -3.65 -11.18
N PHE A 173 12.46 -3.13 -9.93
CA PHE A 173 11.24 -3.20 -9.13
C PHE A 173 10.12 -2.30 -9.65
N ALA A 174 10.45 -1.16 -10.24
CA ALA A 174 9.46 -0.31 -10.91
C ALA A 174 8.85 -1.00 -12.13
N THR A 175 9.67 -1.67 -12.94
CA THR A 175 9.20 -2.44 -14.10
C THR A 175 8.34 -3.62 -13.67
N THR A 176 8.75 -4.35 -12.63
CA THR A 176 7.97 -5.46 -12.06
C THR A 176 6.60 -4.98 -11.55
N ALA A 177 6.57 -3.85 -10.85
CA ALA A 177 5.33 -3.26 -10.35
C ALA A 177 4.41 -2.79 -11.51
N ALA A 178 4.97 -2.18 -12.56
CA ALA A 178 4.21 -1.75 -13.73
C ALA A 178 3.61 -2.93 -14.51
N HIS A 179 4.35 -4.04 -14.67
CA HIS A 179 3.81 -5.25 -15.30
C HIS A 179 2.60 -5.80 -14.55
N SER A 180 2.58 -5.72 -13.22
CA SER A 180 1.42 -6.14 -12.46
C SER A 180 0.15 -5.37 -12.79
N ILE A 181 0.26 -4.17 -13.38
CA ILE A 181 -0.90 -3.40 -13.89
C ILE A 181 -1.46 -4.05 -15.14
N GLY A 182 -0.58 -4.46 -16.08
CA GLY A 182 -0.96 -4.99 -17.41
C GLY A 182 -1.62 -6.36 -17.40
N ASP A 183 -1.24 -7.26 -16.49
CA ASP A 183 -1.79 -8.61 -16.41
C ASP A 183 -3.30 -8.63 -16.10
N ALA A 184 -3.85 -7.54 -15.59
CA ALA A 184 -5.29 -7.41 -15.33
C ALA A 184 -6.10 -6.95 -16.55
N MET A 185 -5.46 -6.30 -17.54
CA MET A 185 -6.15 -5.89 -18.77
C MET A 185 -6.20 -7.02 -19.82
N ALA A 186 -5.34 -8.04 -19.69
CA ALA A 186 -5.27 -9.17 -20.61
C ALA A 186 -6.27 -10.30 -20.29
N THR A 187 -6.94 -10.27 -19.15
CA THR A 187 -7.89 -11.33 -18.72
C THR A 187 -9.37 -10.94 -18.88
N SER A 188 -9.66 -9.88 -19.61
CA SER A 188 -11.06 -9.61 -20.04
C SER A 188 -11.27 -10.25 -21.41
N PRO A 189 -12.16 -11.26 -21.51
CA PRO A 189 -12.53 -11.89 -22.79
C PRO A 189 -13.35 -10.95 -23.65
#